data_824a46d08a3424073321ef3d423b1c92
#
_entry.id   824a46d08a3424073321ef3d423b1c92
#
_cell.length_a   1.000
_cell.length_b   1.000
_cell.length_c   1.000
_cell.angle_alpha   90.00
_cell.angle_beta   90.00
_cell.angle_gamma   90.00
#
_symmetry.space_group_name_H-M   'P 1'
#
loop_
_entity.id
_entity.type
_entity.pdbx_description
1 polymer ?
#
loop_
_entity_poly.entity_id
_entity_poly.type
_entity_poly.pdbx_seq_one_letter_code
_entity_poly.pdbx_strand_id
1 'polypeptide(L)'
;MVESTAIPVTLRKPWQILNKDKTFTMSNQPMFLLRASELLHEGYTIQQCFSLLIPHHCTNSLLVLNNVEEIFRDGANVSEVLKMLGFPDRILLSIELSESDGRLAESLQGAAVRLEAAHVRRQKFVQAATYPLVLMFAMALLLIAFKLYFLPNFETLAASRSASTNGLAKYLPRIVARAPDVLLGMMVVLLLLAISSRAYLKRLNPAQRIRKLSSIPFLGEMYSNTLTRLFASETGNLLAAGNSIQEAMMILTNQKMDLMLAQVAQSILNHAGKGEAFHIAIDLTEGLNRELSFFAKHGSDSGHLAKEILLYSEQLGHSIDRKVNRMMSMLQPILFVILAVCIIAAYLALLLPVYGMIKNM
;
A
#
# COMPACT_ATOMS: atom_id res chain seq x y z
N MET A 1 21.79 1.76 -60.06
CA MET A 1 20.75 1.16 -59.25
C MET A 1 21.46 0.46 -58.09
N VAL A 2 21.53 1.13 -56.97
CA VAL A 2 22.07 0.52 -55.71
C VAL A 2 21.03 0.94 -54.67
N GLU A 3 20.18 -0.02 -54.25
CA GLU A 3 19.21 0.12 -53.17
C GLU A 3 19.93 0.23 -51.83
N SER A 4 19.82 1.35 -51.16
CA SER A 4 20.24 1.60 -49.82
C SER A 4 19.15 1.07 -48.89
N THR A 5 19.30 -0.13 -48.32
CA THR A 5 18.52 -0.67 -47.23
C THR A 5 18.91 0.02 -45.93
N ALA A 6 18.15 1.02 -45.54
CA ALA A 6 18.24 1.64 -44.24
C ALA A 6 17.65 0.67 -43.15
N ILE A 7 18.51 0.11 -42.33
CA ILE A 7 18.11 -0.65 -41.14
C ILE A 7 17.64 0.35 -40.07
N PRO A 8 16.43 0.23 -39.51
CA PRO A 8 16.02 1.11 -38.42
C PRO A 8 16.78 0.70 -37.15
N VAL A 9 17.79 1.46 -36.79
CA VAL A 9 18.45 1.39 -35.50
C VAL A 9 17.43 1.91 -34.44
N THR A 10 16.66 1.01 -33.86
CA THR A 10 15.94 1.30 -32.64
C THR A 10 16.96 1.47 -31.52
N LEU A 11 17.40 2.70 -31.30
CA LEU A 11 18.21 3.11 -30.17
C LEU A 11 17.39 2.84 -28.90
N ARG A 12 17.59 1.68 -28.29
CA ARG A 12 17.17 1.44 -26.91
C ARG A 12 17.88 2.48 -26.04
N LYS A 13 17.13 3.39 -25.45
CA LYS A 13 17.65 4.42 -24.55
C LYS A 13 18.50 3.72 -23.47
N PRO A 14 19.78 4.08 -23.27
CA PRO A 14 20.72 3.36 -22.40
C PRO A 14 20.25 3.22 -20.94
N TRP A 15 19.40 4.12 -20.46
CA TRP A 15 18.84 4.10 -19.11
C TRP A 15 17.79 2.99 -18.86
N GLN A 16 17.24 2.35 -19.90
CA GLN A 16 16.34 1.19 -19.72
C GLN A 16 17.07 -0.08 -19.26
N ILE A 17 18.38 -0.13 -19.42
CA ILE A 17 19.23 -1.27 -19.04
C ILE A 17 19.62 -1.18 -17.55
N LEU A 18 19.80 0.02 -17.01
CA LEU A 18 20.24 0.27 -15.63
C LEU A 18 19.19 -0.06 -14.54
N ASN A 19 17.93 -0.19 -14.90
CA ASN A 19 16.86 -0.52 -13.92
C ASN A 19 16.83 -2.01 -13.52
N LYS A 20 17.71 -2.86 -14.08
CA LYS A 20 17.77 -4.29 -13.77
C LYS A 20 18.80 -4.65 -12.68
N ASP A 21 19.82 -3.84 -12.53
CA ASP A 21 20.84 -4.01 -11.49
C ASP A 21 20.75 -2.82 -10.52
N LYS A 22 20.15 -3.02 -9.35
CA LYS A 22 20.14 -2.02 -8.26
C LYS A 22 21.57 -1.83 -7.73
N THR A 23 22.41 -1.16 -8.49
CA THR A 23 23.80 -0.89 -8.12
C THR A 23 23.95 0.26 -7.10
N PHE A 24 22.85 0.94 -6.77
CA PHE A 24 22.83 2.01 -5.77
C PHE A 24 21.56 1.97 -4.92
N THR A 25 21.69 2.47 -3.71
CA THR A 25 20.56 2.66 -2.78
C THR A 25 20.49 4.13 -2.42
N MET A 26 19.30 4.72 -2.54
CA MET A 26 19.04 6.09 -2.14
C MET A 26 18.42 6.10 -0.74
N SER A 27 19.06 6.83 0.16
CA SER A 27 18.56 7.05 1.52
C SER A 27 17.73 8.32 1.59
N ASN A 28 16.65 8.29 2.39
CA ASN A 28 15.82 9.44 2.71
C ASN A 28 15.33 10.25 1.50
N GLN A 29 14.58 9.59 0.62
CA GLN A 29 13.98 10.20 -0.58
C GLN A 29 13.19 11.49 -0.31
N PRO A 30 12.35 11.61 0.77
CA PRO A 30 11.63 12.84 1.05
C PRO A 30 12.56 14.03 1.32
N MET A 31 13.63 13.81 2.09
CA MET A 31 14.59 14.87 2.40
C MET A 31 15.34 15.35 1.17
N PHE A 32 15.67 14.44 0.24
CA PHE A 32 16.28 14.79 -1.04
C PHE A 32 15.39 15.76 -1.84
N LEU A 33 14.10 15.46 -1.99
CA LEU A 33 13.16 16.32 -2.70
C LEU A 33 12.96 17.67 -1.99
N LEU A 34 12.89 17.67 -0.66
CA LEU A 34 12.74 18.88 0.11
C LEU A 34 13.96 19.81 -0.08
N ARG A 35 15.16 19.26 0.04
CA ARG A 35 16.40 20.03 -0.19
C ARG A 35 16.56 20.49 -1.63
N ALA A 36 16.16 19.68 -2.61
CA ALA A 36 16.14 20.10 -4.01
C ALA A 36 15.20 21.28 -4.22
N SER A 37 14.00 21.27 -3.60
CA SER A 37 13.07 22.39 -3.64
C SER A 37 13.66 23.67 -3.01
N GLU A 38 14.29 23.57 -1.83
CA GLU A 38 14.93 24.69 -1.16
C GLU A 38 16.02 25.34 -2.03
N LEU A 39 16.91 24.52 -2.61
CA LEU A 39 17.97 25.01 -3.50
C LEU A 39 17.43 25.70 -4.76
N LEU A 40 16.33 25.15 -5.34
CA LEU A 40 15.68 25.79 -6.49
C LEU A 40 15.09 27.15 -6.13
N HIS A 41 14.52 27.31 -4.92
CA HIS A 41 14.03 28.60 -4.43
C HIS A 41 15.16 29.60 -4.20
N GLU A 42 16.37 29.12 -3.87
CA GLU A 42 17.58 29.95 -3.75
C GLU A 42 18.19 30.30 -5.14
N GLY A 43 17.63 29.79 -6.23
CA GLY A 43 18.07 30.13 -7.59
C GLY A 43 19.10 29.15 -8.21
N TYR A 44 19.38 28.03 -7.57
CA TYR A 44 20.23 26.98 -8.16
C TYR A 44 19.49 26.30 -9.32
N THR A 45 20.25 25.90 -10.35
CA THR A 45 19.69 25.08 -11.43
C THR A 45 19.43 23.66 -10.93
N ILE A 46 18.49 22.94 -11.55
CA ILE A 46 18.15 21.57 -11.16
C ILE A 46 19.37 20.63 -11.24
N GLN A 47 20.23 20.81 -12.21
CA GLN A 47 21.47 20.05 -12.36
C GLN A 47 22.44 20.28 -11.18
N GLN A 48 22.57 21.54 -10.75
CA GLN A 48 23.38 21.90 -9.56
C GLN A 48 22.78 21.28 -8.29
N CYS A 49 21.45 21.32 -8.14
CA CYS A 49 20.77 20.69 -7.01
C CYS A 49 21.09 19.19 -6.93
N PHE A 50 20.98 18.48 -8.06
CA PHE A 50 21.27 17.04 -8.08
C PHE A 50 22.75 16.74 -7.85
N SER A 51 23.67 17.54 -8.41
CA SER A 51 25.10 17.34 -8.19
C SER A 51 25.53 17.55 -6.74
N LEU A 52 24.87 18.47 -6.01
CA LEU A 52 25.10 18.72 -4.59
C LEU A 52 24.47 17.64 -3.69
N LEU A 53 23.28 17.12 -4.03
CA LEU A 53 22.52 16.25 -3.14
C LEU A 53 22.84 14.76 -3.32
N ILE A 54 23.18 14.29 -4.53
CA ILE A 54 23.46 12.89 -4.81
C ILE A 54 24.57 12.32 -3.93
N PRO A 55 25.73 13.01 -3.71
CA PRO A 55 26.79 12.51 -2.85
C PRO A 55 26.37 12.21 -1.41
N HIS A 56 25.38 12.94 -0.89
CA HIS A 56 24.90 12.79 0.48
C HIS A 56 23.77 11.76 0.64
N HIS A 57 23.09 11.43 -0.45
CA HIS A 57 21.88 10.59 -0.40
C HIS A 57 22.02 9.25 -1.11
N CYS A 58 23.03 9.05 -1.96
CA CYS A 58 23.20 7.84 -2.76
C CYS A 58 24.47 7.08 -2.41
N THR A 59 24.36 5.76 -2.32
CA THR A 59 25.54 4.88 -2.37
C THR A 59 26.06 4.85 -3.81
N ASN A 60 27.39 4.72 -3.99
CA ASN A 60 28.03 4.81 -5.32
C ASN A 60 27.75 6.15 -6.04
N SER A 61 27.84 7.25 -5.29
CA SER A 61 27.47 8.59 -5.74
C SER A 61 28.10 9.02 -7.06
N LEU A 62 29.36 8.65 -7.32
CA LEU A 62 30.06 8.99 -8.57
C LEU A 62 29.41 8.35 -9.80
N LEU A 63 29.02 7.07 -9.71
CA LEU A 63 28.31 6.38 -10.80
C LEU A 63 26.94 7.00 -11.05
N VAL A 64 26.21 7.31 -9.96
CA VAL A 64 24.88 7.92 -10.05
C VAL A 64 24.98 9.31 -10.66
N LEU A 65 25.98 10.11 -10.25
CA LEU A 65 26.19 11.46 -10.75
C LEU A 65 26.46 11.48 -12.26
N ASN A 66 27.40 10.63 -12.72
CA ASN A 66 27.72 10.52 -14.14
C ASN A 66 26.48 10.12 -14.98
N ASN A 67 25.69 9.18 -14.48
CA ASN A 67 24.44 8.75 -15.16
C ASN A 67 23.41 9.88 -15.20
N VAL A 68 23.25 10.64 -14.11
CA VAL A 68 22.32 11.77 -14.05
C VAL A 68 22.76 12.88 -15.01
N GLU A 69 24.05 13.19 -15.06
CA GLU A 69 24.60 14.19 -16.00
C GLU A 69 24.39 13.77 -17.45
N GLU A 70 24.60 12.48 -17.78
CA GLU A 70 24.37 11.94 -19.13
C GLU A 70 22.89 12.07 -19.51
N ILE A 71 21.96 11.69 -18.61
CA ILE A 71 20.52 11.78 -18.84
C ILE A 71 20.08 13.24 -19.07
N PHE A 72 20.58 14.18 -18.29
CA PHE A 72 20.28 15.61 -18.48
C PHE A 72 20.89 16.15 -19.78
N ARG A 73 22.09 15.67 -20.17
CA ARG A 73 22.72 16.06 -21.45
C ARG A 73 21.91 15.58 -22.65
N ASP A 74 21.24 14.42 -22.52
CA ASP A 74 20.34 13.88 -23.53
C ASP A 74 18.98 14.60 -23.60
N GLY A 75 18.77 15.62 -22.75
CA GLY A 75 17.54 16.43 -22.74
C GLY A 75 16.37 15.75 -22.03
N ALA A 76 16.62 14.80 -21.14
CA ALA A 76 15.57 14.16 -20.38
C ALA A 76 14.99 15.06 -19.28
N ASN A 77 13.72 14.83 -18.95
CA ASN A 77 13.00 15.57 -17.91
C ASN A 77 13.43 15.14 -16.50
N VAL A 78 13.20 16.02 -15.51
CA VAL A 78 13.48 15.75 -14.09
C VAL A 78 12.75 14.49 -13.59
N SER A 79 11.53 14.26 -14.08
CA SER A 79 10.74 13.06 -13.77
C SER A 79 11.45 11.76 -14.19
N GLU A 80 12.14 11.74 -15.34
CA GLU A 80 12.89 10.58 -15.82
C GLU A 80 14.12 10.30 -14.92
N VAL A 81 14.82 11.34 -14.49
CA VAL A 81 15.96 11.24 -13.57
C VAL A 81 15.50 10.71 -12.20
N LEU A 82 14.42 11.25 -11.65
CA LEU A 82 13.85 10.77 -10.39
C LEU A 82 13.37 9.31 -10.49
N LYS A 83 12.83 8.92 -11.65
CA LYS A 83 12.45 7.53 -11.92
C LYS A 83 13.65 6.59 -11.90
N MET A 84 14.76 7.00 -12.52
CA MET A 84 16.04 6.27 -12.46
C MET A 84 16.52 6.16 -11.02
N LEU A 85 16.42 7.22 -10.22
CA LEU A 85 16.77 7.22 -8.80
C LEU A 85 15.83 6.37 -7.92
N GLY A 86 14.78 5.78 -8.48
CA GLY A 86 13.88 4.86 -7.79
C GLY A 86 12.76 5.52 -7.01
N PHE A 87 12.41 6.75 -7.36
CA PHE A 87 11.23 7.42 -6.80
C PHE A 87 9.92 6.75 -7.29
N PRO A 88 8.89 6.69 -6.43
CA PRO A 88 7.61 6.09 -6.80
C PRO A 88 6.92 6.85 -7.95
N ASP A 89 6.38 6.12 -8.90
CA ASP A 89 5.68 6.70 -10.06
C ASP A 89 4.58 7.72 -9.68
N ARG A 90 3.95 7.56 -8.50
CA ARG A 90 2.87 8.43 -8.02
C ARG A 90 3.24 9.90 -7.86
N ILE A 91 4.51 10.21 -7.57
CA ILE A 91 4.96 11.60 -7.43
C ILE A 91 5.51 12.16 -8.73
N LEU A 92 5.93 11.29 -9.65
CA LEU A 92 6.60 11.70 -10.89
C LEU A 92 5.66 12.48 -11.81
N LEU A 93 4.38 12.11 -11.84
CA LEU A 93 3.39 12.79 -12.66
C LEU A 93 3.24 14.28 -12.33
N SER A 94 3.10 14.60 -11.03
CA SER A 94 2.98 15.99 -10.59
C SER A 94 4.24 16.81 -10.85
N ILE A 95 5.41 16.16 -10.81
CA ILE A 95 6.71 16.79 -11.10
C ILE A 95 6.85 17.05 -12.61
N GLU A 96 6.50 16.08 -13.45
CA GLU A 96 6.54 16.19 -14.91
C GLU A 96 5.66 17.36 -15.42
N LEU A 97 4.45 17.48 -14.86
CA LEU A 97 3.53 18.56 -15.21
C LEU A 97 4.04 19.93 -14.78
N SER A 98 4.60 20.02 -13.58
CA SER A 98 5.09 21.29 -13.03
C SER A 98 6.44 21.72 -13.61
N GLU A 99 7.18 20.80 -14.25
CA GLU A 99 8.40 21.13 -14.98
C GLU A 99 8.09 22.00 -16.20
N SER A 100 7.00 21.70 -16.92
CA SER A 100 6.54 22.52 -18.06
C SER A 100 5.97 23.87 -17.61
N ASP A 101 5.39 23.97 -16.42
CA ASP A 101 4.72 25.17 -15.91
C ASP A 101 5.67 26.09 -15.11
N GLY A 102 6.95 25.74 -14.97
CA GLY A 102 7.94 26.52 -14.21
C GLY A 102 7.75 26.48 -12.68
N ARG A 103 6.86 25.60 -12.16
CA ARG A 103 6.59 25.44 -10.70
C ARG A 103 7.23 24.18 -10.12
N LEU A 104 8.42 23.86 -10.61
CA LEU A 104 9.11 22.63 -10.22
C LEU A 104 9.43 22.61 -8.71
N ALA A 105 9.84 23.74 -8.13
CA ALA A 105 10.21 23.84 -6.71
C ALA A 105 9.03 23.47 -5.79
N GLU A 106 7.85 24.08 -6.01
CA GLU A 106 6.65 23.77 -5.22
C GLU A 106 6.20 22.32 -5.39
N SER A 107 6.33 21.78 -6.61
CA SER A 107 5.97 20.38 -6.88
C SER A 107 6.88 19.40 -6.16
N LEU A 108 8.20 19.65 -6.13
CA LEU A 108 9.17 18.85 -5.38
C LEU A 108 8.88 18.90 -3.88
N GLN A 109 8.56 20.09 -3.34
CA GLN A 109 8.17 20.25 -1.94
C GLN A 109 6.90 19.47 -1.61
N GLY A 110 5.87 19.59 -2.44
CA GLY A 110 4.63 18.84 -2.29
C GLY A 110 4.84 17.33 -2.39
N ALA A 111 5.71 16.87 -3.29
CA ALA A 111 6.11 15.48 -3.43
C ALA A 111 6.88 14.98 -2.19
N ALA A 112 7.77 15.79 -1.62
CA ALA A 112 8.49 15.48 -0.39
C ALA A 112 7.53 15.24 0.79
N VAL A 113 6.59 16.14 1.00
CA VAL A 113 5.57 16.04 2.07
C VAL A 113 4.71 14.77 1.89
N ARG A 114 4.26 14.49 0.66
CA ARG A 114 3.47 13.27 0.37
C ARG A 114 4.28 12.00 0.63
N LEU A 115 5.54 11.99 0.27
CA LEU A 115 6.42 10.82 0.43
C LEU A 115 6.76 10.59 1.91
N GLU A 116 7.06 11.65 2.66
CA GLU A 116 7.29 11.60 4.11
C GLU A 116 6.05 11.07 4.84
N ALA A 117 4.87 11.60 4.52
CA ALA A 117 3.62 11.10 5.07
C ALA A 117 3.37 9.61 4.75
N ALA A 118 3.79 9.13 3.58
CA ALA A 118 3.72 7.71 3.21
C ALA A 118 4.72 6.86 4.02
N HIS A 119 5.94 7.36 4.26
CA HIS A 119 6.95 6.71 5.09
C HIS A 119 6.49 6.61 6.55
N VAL A 120 6.00 7.69 7.13
CA VAL A 120 5.47 7.72 8.50
C VAL A 120 4.29 6.74 8.66
N ARG A 121 3.37 6.70 7.70
CA ARG A 121 2.26 5.72 7.73
C ARG A 121 2.76 4.28 7.67
N ARG A 122 3.72 3.99 6.78
CA ARG A 122 4.32 2.65 6.68
C ARG A 122 5.02 2.26 7.98
N GLN A 123 5.77 3.18 8.58
CA GLN A 123 6.47 2.95 9.84
C GLN A 123 5.50 2.66 10.98
N LYS A 124 4.43 3.47 11.12
CA LYS A 124 3.37 3.23 12.12
C LYS A 124 2.70 1.87 11.91
N PHE A 125 2.43 1.48 10.66
CA PHE A 125 1.86 0.19 10.35
C PHE A 125 2.79 -0.97 10.75
N VAL A 126 4.08 -0.88 10.40
CA VAL A 126 5.08 -1.91 10.76
C VAL A 126 5.20 -2.00 12.29
N GLN A 127 5.31 -0.87 12.99
CA GLN A 127 5.38 -0.85 14.45
C GLN A 127 4.14 -1.50 15.10
N ALA A 128 2.94 -1.15 14.62
CA ALA A 128 1.69 -1.74 15.11
C ALA A 128 1.59 -3.25 14.83
N ALA A 129 2.13 -3.72 13.69
CA ALA A 129 2.11 -5.13 13.32
C ALA A 129 3.20 -5.97 14.01
N THR A 130 4.30 -5.37 14.46
CA THR A 130 5.45 -6.09 15.06
C THR A 130 5.04 -6.84 16.32
N TYR A 131 4.31 -6.21 17.24
CA TYR A 131 3.87 -6.83 18.48
C TYR A 131 2.96 -8.07 18.26
N PRO A 132 1.88 -7.99 17.47
CA PRO A 132 1.08 -9.16 17.12
C PRO A 132 1.87 -10.30 16.48
N LEU A 133 2.82 -9.98 15.58
CA LEU A 133 3.65 -10.99 14.94
C LEU A 133 4.57 -11.71 15.92
N VAL A 134 5.22 -10.96 16.82
CA VAL A 134 6.08 -11.54 17.87
C VAL A 134 5.25 -12.44 18.80
N LEU A 135 4.05 -11.99 19.20
CA LEU A 135 3.16 -12.76 20.04
C LEU A 135 2.68 -14.05 19.36
N MET A 136 2.28 -13.97 18.09
CA MET A 136 1.90 -15.14 17.29
C MET A 136 3.05 -16.14 17.15
N PHE A 137 4.27 -15.65 16.93
CA PHE A 137 5.45 -16.49 16.82
C PHE A 137 5.75 -17.20 18.17
N ALA A 138 5.70 -16.46 19.28
CA ALA A 138 5.89 -17.04 20.62
C ALA A 138 4.81 -18.09 20.94
N MET A 139 3.55 -17.81 20.58
CA MET A 139 2.44 -18.76 20.75
C MET A 139 2.64 -20.02 19.90
N ALA A 140 3.04 -19.87 18.64
CA ALA A 140 3.32 -21.01 17.78
C ALA A 140 4.44 -21.89 18.32
N LEU A 141 5.51 -21.27 18.84
CA LEU A 141 6.64 -21.97 19.46
C LEU A 141 6.20 -22.74 20.73
N LEU A 142 5.37 -22.11 21.56
CA LEU A 142 4.81 -22.76 22.77
C LEU A 142 3.93 -23.96 22.41
N LEU A 143 3.07 -23.84 21.41
CA LEU A 143 2.22 -24.94 20.94
C LEU A 143 3.02 -26.07 20.29
N ILE A 144 4.09 -25.75 19.58
CA ILE A 144 5.02 -26.75 19.01
C ILE A 144 5.75 -27.49 20.12
N ALA A 145 6.26 -26.75 21.12
CA ALA A 145 6.90 -27.36 22.28
C ALA A 145 5.93 -28.28 23.06
N PHE A 146 4.68 -27.84 23.25
CA PHE A 146 3.64 -28.66 23.84
C PHE A 146 3.39 -29.95 23.04
N LYS A 147 3.29 -29.85 21.72
CA LYS A 147 3.10 -31.01 20.82
C LYS A 147 4.27 -31.99 20.90
N LEU A 148 5.52 -31.51 20.94
CA LEU A 148 6.71 -32.35 20.88
C LEU A 148 7.05 -33.01 22.27
N TYR A 149 6.86 -32.28 23.35
CA TYR A 149 7.30 -32.76 24.67
C TYR A 149 6.16 -33.32 25.52
N PHE A 150 4.96 -32.75 25.44
CA PHE A 150 3.87 -33.18 26.33
C PHE A 150 2.98 -34.26 25.70
N LEU A 151 2.67 -34.15 24.42
CA LEU A 151 1.72 -35.07 23.78
C LEU A 151 2.20 -36.54 23.79
N PRO A 152 3.48 -36.89 23.50
CA PRO A 152 3.95 -38.29 23.54
C PRO A 152 3.82 -38.91 24.91
N ASN A 153 4.12 -38.14 25.98
CA ASN A 153 3.97 -38.62 27.35
C ASN A 153 2.51 -38.92 27.72
N PHE A 154 1.56 -38.19 27.08
CA PHE A 154 0.13 -38.43 27.26
C PHE A 154 -0.36 -39.70 26.55
N GLU A 155 0.08 -39.93 25.35
CA GLU A 155 -0.30 -41.10 24.55
C GLU A 155 0.18 -42.41 25.25
N THR A 156 1.37 -42.40 25.84
CA THR A 156 1.89 -43.52 26.60
C THR A 156 1.10 -43.78 27.88
N LEU A 157 0.70 -42.73 28.59
CA LEU A 157 -0.13 -42.85 29.81
C LEU A 157 -1.57 -43.26 29.48
N ALA A 158 -2.13 -42.79 28.36
CA ALA A 158 -3.48 -43.17 27.91
C ALA A 158 -3.53 -44.60 27.35
N ALA A 159 -2.47 -45.07 26.72
CA ALA A 159 -2.38 -46.42 26.14
C ALA A 159 -2.18 -47.49 27.22
N SER A 160 -1.50 -47.18 28.35
CA SER A 160 -1.26 -48.12 29.42
C SER A 160 -2.50 -48.45 30.26
N ARG A 161 -3.61 -47.76 30.06
CA ARG A 161 -4.86 -47.99 30.79
C ARG A 161 -6.05 -47.89 29.82
N SER A 162 -6.68 -49.00 29.56
CA SER A 162 -7.97 -49.18 28.86
C SER A 162 -9.13 -48.56 29.66
N ALA A 163 -9.01 -47.32 30.14
CA ALA A 163 -10.05 -46.64 30.88
C ALA A 163 -11.03 -46.01 29.88
N SER A 164 -12.29 -46.40 29.99
CA SER A 164 -13.45 -45.86 29.32
C SER A 164 -13.63 -44.35 29.60
N THR A 165 -12.84 -43.53 28.94
CA THR A 165 -13.05 -42.09 28.97
C THR A 165 -14.11 -41.74 27.94
N ASN A 166 -15.37 -41.77 28.38
CA ASN A 166 -16.52 -41.29 27.61
C ASN A 166 -16.52 -39.75 27.63
N GLY A 167 -16.63 -39.11 26.45
CA GLY A 167 -16.89 -37.69 26.35
C GLY A 167 -15.71 -36.84 25.85
N LEU A 168 -15.74 -35.55 26.20
CA LEU A 168 -14.80 -34.52 25.80
C LEU A 168 -13.32 -34.80 26.05
N ALA A 169 -13.02 -35.61 27.12
CA ALA A 169 -11.65 -36.01 27.51
C ALA A 169 -10.89 -36.75 26.39
N LYS A 170 -11.60 -37.43 25.47
CA LYS A 170 -10.99 -38.16 24.35
C LYS A 170 -10.59 -37.22 23.20
N TYR A 171 -11.31 -36.11 23.01
CA TYR A 171 -11.11 -35.22 21.88
C TYR A 171 -10.18 -34.04 22.19
N LEU A 172 -10.17 -33.55 23.42
CA LEU A 172 -9.36 -32.40 23.85
C LEU A 172 -7.86 -32.55 23.56
N PRO A 173 -7.18 -33.63 23.87
CA PRO A 173 -5.76 -33.80 23.56
C PRO A 173 -5.48 -33.78 22.06
N ARG A 174 -6.37 -34.38 21.26
CA ARG A 174 -6.24 -34.37 19.79
C ARG A 174 -6.46 -32.99 19.18
N ILE A 175 -7.40 -32.19 19.73
CA ILE A 175 -7.65 -30.82 19.28
C ILE A 175 -6.43 -29.95 19.59
N VAL A 176 -5.89 -30.03 20.82
CA VAL A 176 -4.70 -29.27 21.22
C VAL A 176 -3.47 -29.71 20.43
N ALA A 177 -3.31 -30.99 20.13
CA ALA A 177 -2.23 -31.50 19.30
C ALA A 177 -2.24 -30.97 17.87
N ARG A 178 -3.44 -30.76 17.32
CA ARG A 178 -3.62 -30.22 15.95
C ARG A 178 -3.66 -28.71 15.89
N ALA A 179 -3.81 -28.02 17.01
CA ALA A 179 -3.90 -26.56 17.04
C ALA A 179 -2.72 -25.85 16.35
N PRO A 180 -1.43 -26.25 16.55
CA PRO A 180 -0.32 -25.65 15.83
C PRO A 180 -0.41 -25.88 14.31
N ASP A 181 -0.78 -27.08 13.89
CA ASP A 181 -0.89 -27.44 12.47
C ASP A 181 -2.03 -26.67 11.80
N VAL A 182 -3.17 -26.52 12.49
CA VAL A 182 -4.33 -25.73 12.02
C VAL A 182 -3.97 -24.24 11.92
N LEU A 183 -3.27 -23.69 12.91
CA LEU A 183 -2.84 -22.28 12.90
C LEU A 183 -1.85 -22.02 11.76
N LEU A 184 -0.84 -22.86 11.61
CA LEU A 184 0.12 -22.77 10.51
C LEU A 184 -0.57 -22.96 9.14
N GLY A 185 -1.43 -23.96 9.04
CA GLY A 185 -2.22 -24.20 7.83
C GLY A 185 -3.12 -23.02 7.47
N MET A 186 -3.82 -22.45 8.45
CA MET A 186 -4.64 -21.26 8.25
C MET A 186 -3.81 -20.06 7.80
N MET A 187 -2.63 -19.85 8.38
CA MET A 187 -1.72 -18.79 7.98
C MET A 187 -1.23 -18.96 6.53
N VAL A 188 -0.86 -20.19 6.16
CA VAL A 188 -0.45 -20.51 4.77
C VAL A 188 -1.61 -20.32 3.80
N VAL A 189 -2.81 -20.77 4.13
CA VAL A 189 -4.02 -20.60 3.32
C VAL A 189 -4.35 -19.12 3.14
N LEU A 190 -4.30 -18.32 4.20
CA LEU A 190 -4.51 -16.86 4.13
C LEU A 190 -3.46 -16.18 3.25
N LEU A 191 -2.19 -16.59 3.35
CA LEU A 191 -1.12 -16.09 2.51
C LEU A 191 -1.35 -16.44 1.03
N LEU A 192 -1.69 -17.69 0.74
CA LEU A 192 -1.99 -18.16 -0.62
C LEU A 192 -3.23 -17.45 -1.20
N LEU A 193 -4.28 -17.26 -0.40
CA LEU A 193 -5.45 -16.47 -0.80
C LEU A 193 -5.10 -15.02 -1.08
N ALA A 194 -4.24 -14.39 -0.26
CA ALA A 194 -3.77 -13.03 -0.49
C ALA A 194 -2.93 -12.89 -1.78
N ILE A 195 -2.03 -13.84 -2.04
CA ILE A 195 -1.23 -13.87 -3.27
C ILE A 195 -2.11 -14.13 -4.49
N SER A 196 -2.98 -15.13 -4.41
CA SER A 196 -3.92 -15.52 -5.48
C SER A 196 -4.90 -14.40 -5.82
N SER A 197 -5.50 -13.76 -4.80
CA SER A 197 -6.40 -12.62 -5.00
C SER A 197 -5.68 -11.44 -5.65
N ARG A 198 -4.43 -11.15 -5.23
CA ARG A 198 -3.62 -10.09 -5.83
C ARG A 198 -3.27 -10.39 -7.30
N ALA A 199 -2.93 -11.65 -7.61
CA ALA A 199 -2.64 -12.09 -8.98
C ALA A 199 -3.90 -12.05 -9.87
N TYR A 200 -5.04 -12.49 -9.34
CA TYR A 200 -6.33 -12.43 -10.02
C TYR A 200 -6.77 -10.99 -10.30
N LEU A 201 -6.69 -10.11 -9.31
CA LEU A 201 -7.04 -8.70 -9.46
C LEU A 201 -6.15 -7.98 -10.49
N LYS A 202 -4.87 -8.34 -10.61
CA LYS A 202 -3.97 -7.76 -11.61
C LYS A 202 -4.37 -8.12 -13.06
N ARG A 203 -5.09 -9.22 -13.27
CA ARG A 203 -5.55 -9.67 -14.61
C ARG A 203 -6.88 -9.03 -15.03
N LEU A 204 -7.60 -8.38 -14.10
CA LEU A 204 -8.88 -7.73 -14.38
C LEU A 204 -8.67 -6.35 -14.97
N ASN A 205 -9.60 -5.93 -15.86
CA ASN A 205 -9.69 -4.57 -16.33
C ASN A 205 -9.95 -3.59 -15.16
N PRO A 206 -9.43 -2.35 -15.21
CA PRO A 206 -9.56 -1.38 -14.12
C PRO A 206 -10.99 -1.19 -13.62
N ALA A 207 -11.97 -1.05 -14.51
CA ALA A 207 -13.38 -0.92 -14.15
C ALA A 207 -13.93 -2.12 -13.38
N GLN A 208 -13.64 -3.35 -13.85
CA GLN A 208 -14.07 -4.58 -13.16
C GLN A 208 -13.38 -4.74 -11.80
N ARG A 209 -12.13 -4.30 -11.71
CA ARG A 209 -11.36 -4.32 -10.47
C ARG A 209 -11.96 -3.39 -9.42
N ILE A 210 -12.32 -2.16 -9.80
CA ILE A 210 -13.00 -1.19 -8.93
C ILE A 210 -14.28 -1.82 -8.39
N ARG A 211 -15.14 -2.31 -9.29
CA ARG A 211 -16.43 -2.90 -8.93
C ARG A 211 -16.31 -4.09 -7.98
N LYS A 212 -15.38 -5.02 -8.25
CA LYS A 212 -15.17 -6.20 -7.40
C LYS A 212 -14.59 -5.83 -6.04
N LEU A 213 -13.62 -4.91 -5.98
CA LEU A 213 -13.02 -4.49 -4.72
C LEU A 213 -14.01 -3.69 -3.86
N SER A 214 -14.82 -2.81 -4.45
CA SER A 214 -15.83 -2.05 -3.70
C SER A 214 -16.99 -2.92 -3.19
N SER A 215 -17.25 -4.08 -3.80
CA SER A 215 -18.32 -5.00 -3.39
C SER A 215 -17.96 -5.91 -2.20
N ILE A 216 -16.69 -5.97 -1.79
CA ILE A 216 -16.28 -6.81 -0.65
C ILE A 216 -16.71 -6.13 0.65
N PRO A 217 -17.50 -6.80 1.52
CA PRO A 217 -17.91 -6.21 2.79
C PRO A 217 -16.67 -5.87 3.62
N PHE A 218 -16.68 -4.71 4.29
CA PHE A 218 -15.61 -4.17 5.11
C PHE A 218 -14.36 -3.67 4.34
N LEU A 219 -13.79 -4.48 3.42
CA LEU A 219 -12.63 -4.06 2.60
C LEU A 219 -13.04 -3.09 1.49
N GLY A 220 -14.26 -3.21 0.96
CA GLY A 220 -14.77 -2.36 -0.11
C GLY A 220 -14.89 -0.90 0.31
N GLU A 221 -15.39 -0.63 1.51
CA GLU A 221 -15.44 0.73 2.05
C GLU A 221 -14.04 1.33 2.23
N MET A 222 -13.10 0.55 2.74
CA MET A 222 -11.71 0.99 2.91
C MET A 222 -11.02 1.25 1.56
N TYR A 223 -11.30 0.39 0.57
CA TYR A 223 -10.82 0.58 -0.79
C TYR A 223 -11.41 1.83 -1.44
N SER A 224 -12.75 2.00 -1.36
CA SER A 224 -13.44 3.18 -1.89
C SER A 224 -12.93 4.47 -1.25
N ASN A 225 -12.77 4.51 0.06
CA ASN A 225 -12.20 5.67 0.77
C ASN A 225 -10.77 5.96 0.31
N THR A 226 -9.95 4.93 0.07
CA THR A 226 -8.57 5.11 -0.39
C THR A 226 -8.51 5.63 -1.83
N LEU A 227 -9.36 5.09 -2.72
CA LEU A 227 -9.47 5.54 -4.11
C LEU A 227 -10.01 6.97 -4.17
N THR A 228 -11.07 7.27 -3.41
CA THR A 228 -11.67 8.61 -3.32
C THR A 228 -10.66 9.64 -2.80
N ARG A 229 -9.91 9.29 -1.75
CA ARG A 229 -8.85 10.14 -1.22
C ARG A 229 -7.79 10.46 -2.27
N LEU A 230 -7.33 9.43 -3.00
CA LEU A 230 -6.33 9.61 -4.05
C LEU A 230 -6.87 10.53 -5.15
N PHE A 231 -8.07 10.24 -5.64
CA PHE A 231 -8.74 11.05 -6.66
C PHE A 231 -8.93 12.51 -6.19
N ALA A 232 -9.45 12.72 -5.00
CA ALA A 232 -9.66 14.05 -4.43
C ALA A 232 -8.35 14.82 -4.24
N SER A 233 -7.29 14.16 -3.77
CA SER A 233 -5.98 14.77 -3.60
C SER A 233 -5.38 15.22 -4.95
N GLU A 234 -5.37 14.35 -5.95
CA GLU A 234 -4.77 14.67 -7.25
C GLU A 234 -5.60 15.72 -8.00
N THR A 235 -6.94 15.57 -8.02
CA THR A 235 -7.84 16.57 -8.62
C THR A 235 -7.71 17.92 -7.93
N GLY A 236 -7.73 17.95 -6.60
CA GLY A 236 -7.62 19.19 -5.83
C GLY A 236 -6.29 19.90 -6.06
N ASN A 237 -5.18 19.16 -6.17
CA ASN A 237 -3.88 19.72 -6.48
C ASN A 237 -3.83 20.33 -7.90
N LEU A 238 -4.41 19.66 -8.90
CA LEU A 238 -4.47 20.18 -10.29
C LEU A 238 -5.32 21.44 -10.35
N LEU A 239 -6.49 21.45 -9.68
CA LEU A 239 -7.35 22.64 -9.59
C LEU A 239 -6.66 23.80 -8.86
N ALA A 240 -5.95 23.52 -7.76
CA ALA A 240 -5.16 24.52 -7.03
C ALA A 240 -3.99 25.08 -7.85
N ALA A 241 -3.47 24.29 -8.79
CA ALA A 241 -2.47 24.71 -9.75
C ALA A 241 -3.06 25.60 -10.89
N GLY A 242 -4.39 25.82 -10.91
CA GLY A 242 -5.07 26.67 -11.88
C GLY A 242 -5.62 25.95 -13.10
N ASN A 243 -5.53 24.62 -13.15
CA ASN A 243 -6.15 23.83 -14.22
C ASN A 243 -7.67 23.87 -14.11
N SER A 244 -8.37 23.88 -15.25
CA SER A 244 -9.82 23.68 -15.25
C SER A 244 -10.18 22.23 -14.87
N ILE A 245 -11.44 22.00 -14.47
CA ILE A 245 -11.92 20.64 -14.16
C ILE A 245 -11.68 19.69 -15.34
N GLN A 246 -11.94 20.14 -16.56
CA GLN A 246 -11.77 19.35 -17.76
C GLN A 246 -10.31 18.98 -18.01
N GLU A 247 -9.40 19.94 -17.90
CA GLU A 247 -7.96 19.70 -18.02
C GLU A 247 -7.46 18.76 -16.97
N ALA A 248 -7.85 18.96 -15.69
CA ALA A 248 -7.50 18.06 -14.60
C ALA A 248 -7.95 16.61 -14.87
N MET A 249 -9.17 16.42 -15.35
CA MET A 249 -9.66 15.08 -15.72
C MET A 249 -8.92 14.50 -16.92
N MET A 250 -8.59 15.28 -17.94
CA MET A 250 -7.79 14.80 -19.08
C MET A 250 -6.39 14.38 -18.65
N ILE A 251 -5.73 15.15 -17.81
CA ILE A 251 -4.43 14.82 -17.24
C ILE A 251 -4.49 13.49 -16.47
N LEU A 252 -5.48 13.33 -15.59
CA LEU A 252 -5.66 12.12 -14.81
C LEU A 252 -6.02 10.90 -15.67
N THR A 253 -6.70 11.09 -16.79
CA THR A 253 -7.05 10.01 -17.73
C THR A 253 -5.84 9.54 -18.53
N ASN A 254 -4.99 10.46 -18.98
CA ASN A 254 -3.85 10.16 -19.83
C ASN A 254 -2.64 9.61 -19.08
N GLN A 255 -2.61 9.70 -17.74
CA GLN A 255 -1.52 9.19 -16.95
C GLN A 255 -1.49 7.64 -16.94
N LYS A 256 -0.29 7.05 -16.98
CA LYS A 256 -0.07 5.59 -17.05
C LYS A 256 0.28 4.96 -15.69
N MET A 257 0.40 5.76 -14.65
CA MET A 257 0.93 5.34 -13.34
C MET A 257 -0.10 4.66 -12.47
N ASP A 258 -1.36 5.14 -12.46
CA ASP A 258 -2.45 4.52 -11.71
C ASP A 258 -3.69 4.34 -12.60
N LEU A 259 -3.82 3.14 -13.14
CA LEU A 259 -4.92 2.78 -14.04
C LEU A 259 -6.31 2.88 -13.39
N MET A 260 -6.40 2.79 -12.04
CA MET A 260 -7.68 2.96 -11.35
C MET A 260 -8.10 4.42 -11.33
N LEU A 261 -7.15 5.30 -11.06
CA LEU A 261 -7.35 6.75 -11.08
C LEU A 261 -7.72 7.21 -12.51
N ALA A 262 -7.00 6.73 -13.52
CA ALA A 262 -7.32 7.02 -14.92
C ALA A 262 -8.74 6.57 -15.31
N GLN A 263 -9.15 5.38 -14.85
CA GLN A 263 -10.50 4.85 -15.09
C GLN A 263 -11.59 5.71 -14.43
N VAL A 264 -11.37 6.18 -13.21
CA VAL A 264 -12.28 7.09 -12.50
C VAL A 264 -12.40 8.43 -13.25
N ALA A 265 -11.27 9.03 -13.61
CA ALA A 265 -11.25 10.29 -14.37
C ALA A 265 -11.96 10.15 -15.73
N GLN A 266 -11.71 9.05 -16.46
CA GLN A 266 -12.40 8.75 -17.71
C GLN A 266 -13.92 8.61 -17.53
N SER A 267 -14.37 7.96 -16.44
CA SER A 267 -15.80 7.83 -16.14
C SER A 267 -16.44 9.21 -15.93
N ILE A 268 -15.76 10.09 -15.17
CA ILE A 268 -16.24 11.46 -14.93
C ILE A 268 -16.27 12.26 -16.23
N LEU A 269 -15.25 12.17 -17.10
CA LEU A 269 -15.26 12.81 -18.41
C LEU A 269 -16.44 12.34 -19.29
N ASN A 270 -16.75 11.05 -19.25
CA ASN A 270 -17.87 10.50 -20.01
C ASN A 270 -19.22 11.05 -19.51
N HIS A 271 -19.39 11.27 -18.22
CA HIS A 271 -20.58 11.91 -17.66
C HIS A 271 -20.64 13.40 -17.95
N ALA A 272 -19.51 14.11 -17.83
CA ALA A 272 -19.40 15.52 -18.19
C ALA A 272 -19.70 15.77 -19.69
N GLY A 273 -19.28 14.85 -20.56
CA GLY A 273 -19.60 14.89 -22.00
C GLY A 273 -21.09 14.74 -22.31
N LYS A 274 -21.90 14.23 -21.37
CA LYS A 274 -23.37 14.19 -21.44
C LYS A 274 -24.04 15.44 -20.87
N GLY A 275 -23.26 16.42 -20.42
CA GLY A 275 -23.74 17.66 -19.82
C GLY A 275 -24.02 17.58 -18.32
N GLU A 276 -23.61 16.50 -17.65
CA GLU A 276 -23.78 16.36 -16.21
C GLU A 276 -22.79 17.25 -15.45
N ALA A 277 -23.25 17.91 -14.39
CA ALA A 277 -22.40 18.71 -13.54
C ALA A 277 -21.34 17.84 -12.83
N PHE A 278 -20.19 18.40 -12.51
CA PHE A 278 -19.04 17.67 -11.94
C PHE A 278 -19.37 16.85 -10.69
N HIS A 279 -20.16 17.43 -9.76
CA HIS A 279 -20.59 16.74 -8.56
C HIS A 279 -21.53 15.55 -8.83
N ILE A 280 -22.38 15.65 -9.89
CA ILE A 280 -23.24 14.55 -10.34
C ILE A 280 -22.40 13.45 -10.98
N ALA A 281 -21.44 13.82 -11.83
CA ALA A 281 -20.50 12.89 -12.44
C ALA A 281 -19.71 12.08 -11.40
N ILE A 282 -19.31 12.71 -10.29
CA ILE A 282 -18.69 12.04 -9.15
C ILE A 282 -19.64 11.02 -8.51
N ASP A 283 -20.89 11.40 -8.22
CA ASP A 283 -21.88 10.51 -7.57
C ASP A 283 -22.20 9.28 -8.43
N LEU A 284 -22.21 9.41 -9.75
CA LEU A 284 -22.47 8.35 -10.69
C LEU A 284 -21.24 7.45 -10.96
N THR A 285 -20.05 7.85 -10.51
CA THR A 285 -18.83 7.10 -10.77
C THR A 285 -18.62 6.00 -9.73
N GLU A 286 -18.59 4.74 -10.19
CA GLU A 286 -18.35 3.58 -9.33
C GLU A 286 -17.00 3.66 -8.62
N GLY A 287 -16.98 3.29 -7.35
CA GLY A 287 -15.77 3.21 -6.52
C GLY A 287 -15.42 4.48 -5.76
N LEU A 288 -16.07 5.61 -6.05
CA LEU A 288 -15.95 6.82 -5.26
C LEU A 288 -16.96 6.86 -4.10
N ASN A 289 -16.57 7.54 -3.02
CA ASN A 289 -17.48 7.82 -1.92
C ASN A 289 -18.42 8.97 -2.30
N ARG A 290 -19.72 8.77 -2.09
CA ARG A 290 -20.74 9.77 -2.38
C ARG A 290 -20.56 11.09 -1.64
N GLU A 291 -19.94 11.06 -0.48
CA GLU A 291 -19.64 12.29 0.27
C GLU A 291 -18.80 13.28 -0.55
N LEU A 292 -17.90 12.80 -1.43
CA LEU A 292 -17.10 13.67 -2.28
C LEU A 292 -17.99 14.57 -3.18
N SER A 293 -19.14 14.08 -3.63
CA SER A 293 -20.06 14.88 -4.45
C SER A 293 -20.62 16.09 -3.71
N PHE A 294 -20.88 15.96 -2.39
CA PHE A 294 -21.32 17.08 -1.57
C PHE A 294 -20.25 18.16 -1.42
N PHE A 295 -19.00 17.75 -1.17
CA PHE A 295 -17.87 18.69 -1.11
C PHE A 295 -17.61 19.34 -2.47
N ALA A 296 -17.71 18.58 -3.57
CA ALA A 296 -17.57 19.13 -4.90
C ALA A 296 -18.68 20.13 -5.26
N LYS A 297 -19.93 19.86 -4.86
CA LYS A 297 -21.04 20.79 -5.04
C LYS A 297 -20.81 22.05 -4.23
N HIS A 298 -20.56 21.93 -2.93
CA HIS A 298 -20.34 23.09 -2.05
C HIS A 298 -19.16 23.94 -2.53
N GLY A 299 -18.06 23.29 -2.92
CA GLY A 299 -16.89 23.97 -3.45
C GLY A 299 -17.14 24.67 -4.79
N SER A 300 -17.98 24.09 -5.66
CA SER A 300 -18.39 24.73 -6.94
C SER A 300 -19.30 25.96 -6.67
N ASP A 301 -20.26 25.83 -5.76
CA ASP A 301 -21.20 26.90 -5.43
C ASP A 301 -20.51 28.08 -4.72
N SER A 302 -19.46 27.80 -3.93
CA SER A 302 -18.69 28.82 -3.19
C SER A 302 -17.47 29.37 -3.96
N GLY A 303 -17.11 28.81 -5.13
CA GLY A 303 -15.91 29.18 -5.88
C GLY A 303 -14.59 28.65 -5.28
N HIS A 304 -14.65 27.76 -4.28
CA HIS A 304 -13.47 27.22 -3.58
C HIS A 304 -13.30 25.71 -3.79
N LEU A 305 -13.63 25.21 -4.97
CA LEU A 305 -13.68 23.79 -5.30
C LEU A 305 -12.37 23.05 -4.96
N ALA A 306 -11.22 23.59 -5.35
CA ALA A 306 -9.92 23.00 -5.07
C ALA A 306 -9.69 22.78 -3.57
N LYS A 307 -9.98 23.79 -2.76
CA LYS A 307 -9.80 23.77 -1.31
C LYS A 307 -10.72 22.76 -0.63
N GLU A 308 -12.01 22.73 -1.00
CA GLU A 308 -12.98 21.81 -0.42
C GLU A 308 -12.64 20.34 -0.73
N ILE A 309 -12.24 20.05 -1.97
CA ILE A 309 -11.82 18.70 -2.36
C ILE A 309 -10.54 18.27 -1.61
N LEU A 310 -9.55 19.16 -1.44
CA LEU A 310 -8.34 18.88 -0.69
C LEU A 310 -8.63 18.62 0.79
N LEU A 311 -9.46 19.46 1.43
CA LEU A 311 -9.88 19.27 2.83
C LEU A 311 -10.57 17.91 3.03
N TYR A 312 -11.45 17.51 2.10
CA TYR A 312 -12.08 16.21 2.16
C TYR A 312 -11.08 15.06 2.00
N SER A 313 -10.10 15.21 1.11
CA SER A 313 -9.00 14.24 0.96
C SER A 313 -8.22 14.04 2.26
N GLU A 314 -7.91 15.11 2.99
CA GLU A 314 -7.24 15.04 4.30
C GLU A 314 -8.12 14.37 5.35
N GLN A 315 -9.40 14.74 5.41
CA GLN A 315 -10.37 14.13 6.32
C GLN A 315 -10.50 12.62 6.09
N LEU A 316 -10.58 12.19 4.83
CA LEU A 316 -10.56 10.76 4.48
C LEU A 316 -9.26 10.09 4.91
N GLY A 317 -8.11 10.77 4.75
CA GLY A 317 -6.82 10.28 5.22
C GLY A 317 -6.83 9.95 6.71
N HIS A 318 -7.28 10.89 7.53
CA HIS A 318 -7.42 10.69 8.98
C HIS A 318 -8.44 9.60 9.34
N SER A 319 -9.52 9.47 8.57
CA SER A 319 -10.52 8.43 8.78
C SER A 319 -9.96 7.04 8.48
N ILE A 320 -9.22 6.89 7.38
CA ILE A 320 -8.53 5.64 7.02
C ILE A 320 -7.52 5.27 8.10
N ASP A 321 -6.68 6.22 8.54
CA ASP A 321 -5.67 5.99 9.58
C ASP A 321 -6.32 5.54 10.90
N ARG A 322 -7.43 6.17 11.32
CA ARG A 322 -8.20 5.75 12.51
C ARG A 322 -8.76 4.33 12.38
N LYS A 323 -9.31 3.97 11.19
CA LYS A 323 -9.82 2.61 10.95
C LYS A 323 -8.73 1.57 11.02
N VAL A 324 -7.58 1.82 10.37
CA VAL A 324 -6.41 0.93 10.41
C VAL A 324 -5.90 0.74 11.84
N ASN A 325 -5.73 1.84 12.58
CA ASN A 325 -5.27 1.77 13.98
C ASN A 325 -6.26 1.00 14.87
N ARG A 326 -7.57 1.19 14.68
CA ARG A 326 -8.59 0.42 15.42
C ARG A 326 -8.54 -1.07 15.10
N MET A 327 -8.35 -1.43 13.83
CA MET A 327 -8.17 -2.84 13.44
C MET A 327 -6.94 -3.45 14.10
N MET A 328 -5.82 -2.73 14.10
CA MET A 328 -4.58 -3.20 14.74
C MET A 328 -4.74 -3.35 16.26
N SER A 329 -5.41 -2.42 16.91
CA SER A 329 -5.65 -2.50 18.36
C SER A 329 -6.60 -3.64 18.76
N MET A 330 -7.50 -4.08 17.88
CA MET A 330 -8.37 -5.24 18.12
C MET A 330 -7.64 -6.60 17.94
N LEU A 331 -6.55 -6.63 17.18
CA LEU A 331 -5.78 -7.86 16.99
C LEU A 331 -5.20 -8.37 18.33
N GLN A 332 -4.72 -7.47 19.17
CA GLN A 332 -4.12 -7.84 20.46
C GLN A 332 -5.08 -8.56 21.41
N PRO A 333 -6.30 -8.05 21.73
CA PRO A 333 -7.27 -8.78 22.54
C PRO A 333 -7.66 -10.14 21.96
N ILE A 334 -7.84 -10.21 20.63
CA ILE A 334 -8.17 -11.48 19.95
C ILE A 334 -7.06 -12.49 20.14
N LEU A 335 -5.80 -12.10 19.97
CA LEU A 335 -4.65 -12.99 20.17
C LEU A 335 -4.54 -13.44 21.62
N PHE A 336 -4.80 -12.56 22.61
CA PHE A 336 -4.82 -12.96 24.02
C PHE A 336 -5.93 -13.96 24.34
N VAL A 337 -7.12 -13.79 23.79
CA VAL A 337 -8.21 -14.76 23.96
C VAL A 337 -7.83 -16.11 23.35
N ILE A 338 -7.25 -16.15 22.17
CA ILE A 338 -6.78 -17.37 21.53
C ILE A 338 -5.70 -18.05 22.42
N LEU A 339 -4.73 -17.26 22.90
CA LEU A 339 -3.69 -17.77 23.79
C LEU A 339 -4.28 -18.36 25.09
N ALA A 340 -5.20 -17.64 25.72
CA ALA A 340 -5.86 -18.10 26.95
C ALA A 340 -6.62 -19.42 26.71
N VAL A 341 -7.37 -19.52 25.61
CA VAL A 341 -8.09 -20.75 25.23
C VAL A 341 -7.10 -21.90 25.01
N CYS A 342 -5.98 -21.65 24.33
CA CYS A 342 -4.95 -22.66 24.10
C CYS A 342 -4.32 -23.15 25.42
N ILE A 343 -4.01 -22.24 26.35
CA ILE A 343 -3.45 -22.58 27.64
C ILE A 343 -4.45 -23.39 28.49
N ILE A 344 -5.71 -22.97 28.56
CA ILE A 344 -6.77 -23.68 29.29
C ILE A 344 -6.97 -25.07 28.68
N ALA A 345 -7.03 -25.18 27.34
CA ALA A 345 -7.17 -26.46 26.66
C ALA A 345 -5.99 -27.40 26.93
N ALA A 346 -4.76 -26.88 26.94
CA ALA A 346 -3.56 -27.62 27.28
C ALA A 346 -3.61 -28.09 28.75
N TYR A 347 -4.00 -27.22 29.67
CA TYR A 347 -4.15 -27.56 31.11
C TYR A 347 -5.22 -28.62 31.33
N LEU A 348 -6.40 -28.48 30.71
CA LEU A 348 -7.46 -29.48 30.80
C LEU A 348 -7.03 -30.83 30.19
N ALA A 349 -6.29 -30.80 29.10
CA ALA A 349 -5.74 -32.00 28.48
C ALA A 349 -4.78 -32.74 29.44
N LEU A 350 -4.06 -32.03 30.33
CA LEU A 350 -3.21 -32.59 31.36
C LEU A 350 -4.00 -33.14 32.56
N LEU A 351 -5.01 -32.41 32.99
CA LEU A 351 -5.70 -32.65 34.27
C LEU A 351 -6.75 -33.76 34.18
N LEU A 352 -7.48 -33.82 33.06
CA LEU A 352 -8.56 -34.79 32.87
C LEU A 352 -8.13 -36.25 32.99
N PRO A 353 -7.00 -36.73 32.46
CA PRO A 353 -6.52 -38.08 32.67
C PRO A 353 -6.14 -38.36 34.14
N VAL A 354 -5.54 -37.35 34.81
CA VAL A 354 -5.15 -37.48 36.25
C VAL A 354 -6.39 -37.65 37.15
N TYR A 355 -7.42 -36.83 36.93
CA TYR A 355 -8.70 -37.00 37.66
C TYR A 355 -9.41 -38.31 37.34
N GLY A 356 -9.33 -38.79 36.11
CA GLY A 356 -9.86 -40.12 35.75
C GLY A 356 -9.14 -41.26 36.49
N MET A 357 -7.87 -41.10 36.80
CA MET A 357 -7.11 -42.07 37.60
C MET A 357 -7.53 -42.10 39.08
N ILE A 358 -7.77 -40.93 39.69
CA ILE A 358 -8.18 -40.78 41.08
C ILE A 358 -9.60 -41.33 41.31
N LYS A 359 -10.52 -41.18 40.33
CA LYS A 359 -11.90 -41.64 40.45
C LYS A 359 -12.05 -43.17 40.33
N ASN A 360 -11.06 -43.86 39.76
CA ASN A 360 -11.04 -45.33 39.60
C ASN A 360 -10.13 -46.04 40.61
N MET A 361 -9.61 -45.33 41.60
CA MET A 361 -9.04 -45.84 42.85
C MET A 361 -10.11 -45.88 43.93
#